data_dc5bba421f041682292ce6d178a3bff6
#
_entry.id   dc5bba421f041682292ce6d178a3bff6
#
_cell.length_a   1.000
_cell.length_b   1.000
_cell.length_c   1.000
_cell.angle_alpha   90.00
_cell.angle_beta   90.00
_cell.angle_gamma   90.00
#
_symmetry.space_group_name_H-M   'P 1'
#
loop_
_entity.id
_entity.type
_entity.pdbx_description
1 polymer ?
#
loop_
_entity_poly.entity_id
_entity_poly.type
_entity_poly.pdbx_seq_one_letter_code
_entity_poly.pdbx_strand_id
1 'polypeptide(L)'
;YRIEFQSVNEFMSDNARHRAAVINVYDSENKFLETLKPAKSFYPTQPQPLTEVAIRRTFLEDLYLIFSSENAEETNSVTIKVHINPLVGIAWAALPIFTIGIGICLTYRPKSLIAQELVNRERYMGTLES
;
A
#
# COMPACT_ATOMS: atom_id res chain seq x y z
N TYR A 1 -0.60 -11.22 14.56
CA TYR A 1 -1.74 -11.89 13.92
C TYR A 1 -1.73 -13.38 14.19
N ARG A 2 -2.90 -13.96 14.38
CA ARG A 2 -3.14 -15.40 14.30
C ARG A 2 -3.86 -15.70 12.98
N ILE A 3 -3.38 -16.69 12.26
CA ILE A 3 -3.88 -17.09 10.94
C ILE A 3 -4.42 -18.50 11.06
N GLU A 4 -5.67 -18.69 10.64
CA GLU A 4 -6.35 -19.97 10.71
C GLU A 4 -6.85 -20.38 9.32
N PHE A 5 -6.28 -21.47 8.81
CA PHE A 5 -6.73 -22.06 7.55
C PHE A 5 -8.06 -22.78 7.75
N GLN A 6 -9.03 -22.52 6.86
CA GLN A 6 -10.36 -23.14 6.91
C GLN A 6 -10.53 -24.21 5.83
N SER A 7 -10.31 -23.85 4.59
CA SER A 7 -10.56 -24.75 3.46
C SER A 7 -9.87 -24.25 2.19
N VAL A 8 -9.79 -25.12 1.19
CA VAL A 8 -9.51 -24.73 -0.21
C VAL A 8 -10.78 -24.94 -1.02
N ASN A 9 -11.18 -23.91 -1.74
CA ASN A 9 -12.26 -23.96 -2.70
C ASN A 9 -11.68 -24.06 -4.11
N GLU A 10 -12.16 -25.04 -4.88
CA GLU A 10 -11.82 -25.17 -6.29
C GLU A 10 -13.06 -24.91 -7.15
N PHE A 11 -12.88 -24.09 -8.17
CA PHE A 11 -13.96 -23.83 -9.14
C PHE A 11 -13.38 -23.60 -10.53
N MET A 12 -14.19 -23.92 -11.54
CA MET A 12 -13.87 -23.66 -12.94
C MET A 12 -14.61 -22.43 -13.42
N SER A 13 -13.92 -21.51 -14.08
CA SER A 13 -14.50 -20.35 -14.73
C SER A 13 -13.69 -20.01 -15.97
N ASP A 14 -14.38 -19.65 -17.07
CA ASP A 14 -13.78 -19.10 -18.30
C ASP A 14 -12.50 -19.78 -18.79
N ASN A 15 -12.48 -21.11 -18.86
CA ASN A 15 -11.33 -21.92 -19.26
C ASN A 15 -10.15 -21.93 -18.27
N ALA A 16 -10.34 -21.53 -17.03
CA ALA A 16 -9.35 -21.61 -15.98
C ALA A 16 -9.85 -22.42 -14.78
N ARG A 17 -8.93 -23.15 -14.14
CA ARG A 17 -9.15 -23.77 -12.84
C ARG A 17 -8.61 -22.86 -11.76
N HIS A 18 -9.48 -22.46 -10.84
CA HIS A 18 -9.13 -21.61 -9.72
C HIS A 18 -9.09 -22.40 -8.42
N ARG A 19 -8.05 -22.18 -7.62
CA ARG A 19 -7.92 -22.71 -6.27
C ARG A 19 -7.75 -21.54 -5.31
N ALA A 20 -8.71 -21.34 -4.42
CA ALA A 20 -8.69 -20.27 -3.42
C ALA A 20 -8.61 -20.87 -2.02
N ALA A 21 -7.63 -20.47 -1.23
CA ALA A 21 -7.58 -20.81 0.19
C ALA A 21 -8.46 -19.84 0.97
N VAL A 22 -9.28 -20.35 1.87
CA VAL A 22 -10.08 -19.53 2.81
C VAL A 22 -9.35 -19.46 4.13
N ILE A 23 -8.99 -18.25 4.56
CA ILE A 23 -8.13 -18.01 5.71
C ILE A 23 -8.75 -16.95 6.59
N ASN A 24 -9.00 -17.30 7.85
CA ASN A 24 -9.43 -16.35 8.85
C ASN A 24 -8.22 -15.71 9.54
N VAL A 25 -8.26 -14.40 9.68
CA VAL A 25 -7.23 -13.59 10.32
C VAL A 25 -7.77 -13.03 11.62
N TYR A 26 -6.98 -13.18 12.68
CA TYR A 26 -7.26 -12.69 14.01
C TYR A 26 -6.12 -11.78 14.49
N ASP A 27 -6.40 -10.86 15.39
CA ASP A 27 -5.38 -10.07 16.06
C ASP A 27 -4.64 -10.84 17.18
N SER A 28 -3.78 -10.16 17.92
CA SER A 28 -3.05 -10.71 19.05
C SER A 28 -3.94 -11.11 20.23
N GLU A 29 -5.15 -10.55 20.31
CA GLU A 29 -6.15 -10.83 21.36
C GLU A 29 -7.17 -11.90 20.95
N ASN A 30 -6.91 -12.62 19.83
CA ASN A 30 -7.82 -13.60 19.23
C ASN A 30 -9.17 -13.05 18.75
N LYS A 31 -9.28 -11.75 18.53
CA LYS A 31 -10.47 -11.15 17.93
C LYS A 31 -10.43 -11.36 16.41
N PHE A 32 -11.52 -11.85 15.85
CA PHE A 32 -11.67 -12.01 14.42
C PHE A 32 -11.59 -10.64 13.71
N LEU A 33 -10.76 -10.55 12.69
CA LEU A 33 -10.57 -9.35 11.88
C LEU A 33 -11.30 -9.47 10.55
N GLU A 34 -10.91 -10.46 9.74
CA GLU A 34 -11.51 -10.69 8.42
C GLU A 34 -11.12 -12.05 7.85
N THR A 35 -11.82 -12.47 6.78
CA THR A 35 -11.48 -13.66 6.01
C THR A 35 -10.82 -13.25 4.70
N LEU A 36 -9.59 -13.70 4.49
CA LEU A 36 -8.81 -13.50 3.27
C LEU A 36 -8.86 -14.73 2.38
N LYS A 37 -8.88 -14.51 1.05
CA LYS A 37 -8.99 -15.58 0.06
C LYS A 37 -7.91 -15.45 -1.03
N PRO A 38 -6.64 -15.72 -0.70
CA PRO A 38 -5.62 -15.80 -1.74
C PRO A 38 -5.92 -16.95 -2.68
N ALA A 39 -5.71 -16.73 -3.98
CA ALA A 39 -6.06 -17.72 -4.99
C ALA A 39 -4.92 -17.95 -6.00
N LYS A 40 -5.04 -19.06 -6.73
CA LYS A 40 -4.18 -19.40 -7.85
C LYS A 40 -5.04 -19.88 -9.02
N SER A 41 -4.79 -19.29 -10.19
CA SER A 41 -5.56 -19.54 -11.41
C SER A 41 -4.68 -20.25 -12.43
N PHE A 42 -5.12 -21.40 -12.90
CA PHE A 42 -4.41 -22.25 -13.86
C PHE A 42 -5.11 -22.17 -15.21
N TYR A 43 -4.44 -21.55 -16.17
CA TYR A 43 -4.92 -21.42 -17.54
C TYR A 43 -4.24 -22.46 -18.44
N PRO A 44 -4.98 -23.23 -19.28
CA PRO A 44 -4.39 -24.22 -20.17
C PRO A 44 -3.40 -23.64 -21.18
N THR A 45 -3.54 -22.36 -21.49
CA THR A 45 -2.72 -21.62 -22.45
C THR A 45 -1.45 -21.02 -21.85
N GLN A 46 -1.29 -21.04 -20.52
CA GLN A 46 -0.16 -20.45 -19.82
C GLN A 46 0.60 -21.51 -19.02
N PRO A 47 1.93 -21.59 -19.19
CA PRO A 47 2.74 -22.58 -18.46
C PRO A 47 2.88 -22.27 -16.96
N GLN A 48 2.63 -21.01 -16.56
CA GLN A 48 2.71 -20.60 -15.17
C GLN A 48 1.34 -20.15 -14.65
N PRO A 49 0.95 -20.60 -13.45
CA PRO A 49 -0.29 -20.16 -12.84
C PRO A 49 -0.23 -18.70 -12.41
N LEU A 50 -1.33 -18.00 -12.57
CA LEU A 50 -1.51 -16.64 -12.06
C LEU A 50 -1.79 -16.70 -10.55
N THR A 51 -1.05 -15.94 -9.76
CA THR A 51 -1.23 -15.88 -8.31
C THR A 51 -1.98 -14.62 -7.92
N GLU A 52 -3.11 -14.79 -7.25
CA GLU A 52 -3.92 -13.71 -6.70
C GLU A 52 -3.63 -13.59 -5.20
N VAL A 53 -3.03 -12.47 -4.83
CA VAL A 53 -2.63 -12.18 -3.44
C VAL A 53 -3.80 -11.54 -2.70
N ALA A 54 -4.12 -12.05 -1.52
CA ALA A 54 -5.07 -11.39 -0.64
C ALA A 54 -4.33 -10.44 0.30
N ILE A 55 -4.79 -9.18 0.37
CA ILE A 55 -4.13 -8.11 1.11
C ILE A 55 -5.10 -7.49 2.09
N ARG A 56 -4.72 -7.52 3.37
CA ARG A 56 -5.38 -6.73 4.41
C ARG A 56 -4.57 -5.46 4.64
N ARG A 57 -5.17 -4.32 4.32
CA ARG A 57 -4.54 -3.01 4.49
C ARG A 57 -4.97 -2.37 5.79
N THR A 58 -4.02 -1.88 6.56
CA THR A 58 -4.25 -1.03 7.71
C THR A 58 -3.40 0.25 7.62
N PHE A 59 -3.64 1.21 8.47
CA PHE A 59 -2.86 2.45 8.48
C PHE A 59 -1.38 2.21 8.84
N LEU A 60 -1.09 1.21 9.68
CA LEU A 60 0.26 0.96 10.17
C LEU A 60 1.01 -0.10 9.36
N GLU A 61 0.28 -1.08 8.80
CA GLU A 61 0.90 -2.23 8.14
C GLU A 61 -0.06 -2.88 7.13
N ASP A 62 0.51 -3.51 6.13
CA ASP A 62 -0.20 -4.35 5.18
C ASP A 62 0.18 -5.82 5.41
N LEU A 63 -0.84 -6.67 5.54
CA LEU A 63 -0.69 -8.12 5.62
C LEU A 63 -1.00 -8.74 4.24
N TYR A 64 -0.02 -9.43 3.66
CA TYR A 64 -0.13 -10.15 2.39
C TYR A 64 -0.22 -11.65 2.65
N LEU A 65 -1.23 -12.30 2.10
CA LEU A 65 -1.34 -13.74 2.06
C LEU A 65 -1.24 -14.23 0.62
N ILE A 66 -0.28 -15.11 0.37
CA ILE A 66 0.04 -15.63 -0.95
C ILE A 66 -0.15 -17.15 -0.92
N PHE A 67 -1.01 -17.66 -1.80
CA PHE A 67 -1.18 -19.08 -2.00
C PHE A 67 -0.02 -19.63 -2.84
N SER A 68 0.89 -20.41 -2.23
CA SER A 68 2.17 -20.83 -2.82
C SER A 68 2.22 -22.28 -3.25
N SER A 69 1.12 -23.04 -3.24
CA SER A 69 1.12 -24.42 -3.74
C SER A 69 1.52 -24.43 -5.22
N GLU A 70 2.63 -25.08 -5.56
CA GLU A 70 3.20 -25.03 -6.91
C GLU A 70 2.56 -26.07 -7.85
N ASN A 71 2.03 -27.16 -7.30
CA ASN A 71 1.47 -28.25 -8.09
C ASN A 71 -0.05 -28.30 -7.97
N ALA A 72 -0.71 -28.29 -9.12
CA ALA A 72 -2.16 -28.47 -9.22
C ALA A 72 -2.63 -29.84 -8.69
N GLU A 73 -1.71 -30.79 -8.59
CA GLU A 73 -1.98 -32.20 -8.23
C GLU A 73 -1.72 -32.52 -6.75
N GLU A 74 -1.02 -31.65 -6.00
CA GLU A 74 -0.81 -31.84 -4.56
C GLU A 74 -2.07 -31.45 -3.78
N THR A 75 -2.97 -32.40 -3.65
CA THR A 75 -4.25 -32.24 -2.95
C THR A 75 -4.10 -32.14 -1.42
N ASN A 76 -2.96 -32.55 -0.87
CA ASN A 76 -2.78 -32.74 0.58
C ASN A 76 -1.93 -31.68 1.31
N SER A 77 -1.24 -30.81 0.61
CA SER A 77 -0.45 -29.76 1.25
C SER A 77 -0.80 -28.37 0.73
N VAL A 78 -1.10 -27.47 1.64
CA VAL A 78 -1.36 -26.06 1.34
C VAL A 78 -0.23 -25.23 1.92
N THR A 79 0.56 -24.62 1.04
CA THR A 79 1.61 -23.69 1.46
C THR A 79 1.11 -22.26 1.29
N ILE A 80 1.10 -21.51 2.39
CA ILE A 80 0.71 -20.10 2.42
C ILE A 80 1.93 -19.29 2.85
N LYS A 81 2.34 -18.35 2.01
CA LYS A 81 3.36 -17.36 2.39
C LYS A 81 2.66 -16.15 2.99
N VAL A 82 3.13 -15.76 4.16
CA VAL A 82 2.65 -14.59 4.90
C VAL A 82 3.74 -13.54 4.85
N HIS A 83 3.37 -12.33 4.45
CA HIS A 83 4.29 -11.20 4.43
C HIS A 83 3.62 -9.99 5.09
N ILE A 84 4.33 -9.35 6.01
CA ILE A 84 3.86 -8.15 6.70
C ILE A 84 4.78 -7.00 6.32
N ASN A 85 4.21 -5.96 5.74
CA ASN A 85 4.91 -4.72 5.43
C ASN A 85 4.53 -3.66 6.46
N PRO A 86 5.38 -3.41 7.46
CA PRO A 86 5.12 -2.36 8.44
C PRO A 86 5.31 -0.97 7.82
N LEU A 87 4.65 0.03 8.40
CA LEU A 87 4.86 1.45 8.13
C LEU A 87 4.45 1.96 6.73
N VAL A 88 3.74 1.17 5.94
CA VAL A 88 3.29 1.59 4.60
C VAL A 88 2.41 2.84 4.67
N GLY A 89 1.51 2.92 5.66
CA GLY A 89 0.68 4.10 5.86
C GLY A 89 1.48 5.36 6.19
N ILE A 90 2.59 5.24 6.91
CA ILE A 90 3.47 6.38 7.24
C ILE A 90 4.15 6.92 5.97
N ALA A 91 4.55 6.03 5.04
CA ALA A 91 5.09 6.45 3.75
C ALA A 91 4.08 7.30 2.96
N TRP A 92 2.80 6.93 2.97
CA TRP A 92 1.75 7.74 2.34
C TRP A 92 1.49 9.06 3.05
N ALA A 93 1.64 9.13 4.39
CA ALA A 93 1.51 10.36 5.15
C ALA A 93 2.62 11.39 4.84
N ALA A 94 3.76 10.97 4.33
CA ALA A 94 4.84 11.88 3.92
C ALA A 94 4.44 12.81 2.77
N LEU A 95 3.60 12.37 1.84
CA LEU A 95 3.16 13.17 0.69
C LEU A 95 2.42 14.46 1.08
N PRO A 96 1.36 14.42 1.92
CA PRO A 96 0.69 15.64 2.34
C PRO A 96 1.60 16.54 3.20
N ILE A 97 2.45 15.97 4.05
CA ILE A 97 3.41 16.76 4.86
C ILE A 97 4.38 17.52 3.93
N PHE A 98 4.91 16.84 2.92
CA PHE A 98 5.81 17.46 1.93
C PHE A 98 5.10 18.55 1.13
N THR A 99 3.86 18.32 0.70
CA THR A 99 3.04 19.30 -0.03
C THR A 99 2.77 20.56 0.81
N ILE A 100 2.43 20.39 2.09
CA ILE A 100 2.25 21.48 3.03
C ILE A 100 3.56 22.27 3.23
N GLY A 101 4.68 21.57 3.39
CA GLY A 101 6.01 22.16 3.52
C GLY A 101 6.38 23.05 2.32
N ILE A 102 6.15 22.57 1.10
CA ILE A 102 6.35 23.36 -0.12
C ILE A 102 5.41 24.58 -0.14
N GLY A 103 4.14 24.40 0.21
CA GLY A 103 3.17 25.49 0.26
C GLY A 103 3.61 26.61 1.24
N ILE A 104 4.10 26.25 2.41
CA ILE A 104 4.66 27.20 3.38
C ILE A 104 5.89 27.90 2.79
N CYS A 105 6.83 27.18 2.18
CA CYS A 105 8.02 27.77 1.58
C CYS A 105 7.69 28.76 0.46
N LEU A 106 6.69 28.48 -0.36
CA LEU A 106 6.27 29.36 -1.45
C LEU A 106 5.57 30.64 -0.95
N THR A 107 4.87 30.57 0.17
CA THR A 107 4.13 31.70 0.75
C THR A 107 4.95 32.50 1.73
N TYR A 108 6.00 31.89 2.31
CA TYR A 108 6.86 32.56 3.29
C TYR A 108 7.82 33.53 2.62
N ARG A 109 7.57 34.84 2.79
CA ARG A 109 8.52 35.89 2.46
C ARG A 109 9.31 36.31 3.73
N PRO A 110 10.63 36.05 3.78
CA PRO A 110 11.42 36.47 4.92
C PRO A 110 11.40 37.99 5.05
N LYS A 111 11.24 38.51 6.28
CA LYS A 111 11.18 39.96 6.59
C LYS A 111 12.38 40.75 6.03
N SER A 112 13.53 40.12 5.90
CA SER A 112 14.74 40.68 5.30
C SER A 112 14.57 41.07 3.82
N LEU A 113 13.86 40.26 3.04
CA LEU A 113 13.59 40.58 1.63
C LEU A 113 12.59 41.71 1.50
N ILE A 114 11.58 41.77 2.36
CA ILE A 114 10.61 42.85 2.38
C ILE A 114 11.30 44.18 2.76
N ALA A 115 12.19 44.16 3.75
CA ALA A 115 12.97 45.33 4.14
C ALA A 115 13.89 45.82 3.02
N GLN A 116 14.57 44.93 2.30
CA GLN A 116 15.41 45.26 1.16
C GLN A 116 14.60 45.84 -0.02
N GLU A 117 13.42 45.30 -0.28
CA GLU A 117 12.53 45.82 -1.34
C GLU A 117 12.06 47.24 -1.02
N LEU A 118 11.71 47.55 0.24
CA LEU A 118 11.34 48.88 0.69
C LEU A 118 12.49 49.88 0.55
N VAL A 119 13.69 49.52 1.00
CA VAL A 119 14.88 50.36 0.88
C VAL A 119 15.22 50.64 -0.59
N ASN A 120 15.14 49.66 -1.45
CA ASN A 120 15.37 49.86 -2.87
C ASN A 120 14.31 50.77 -3.50
N ARG A 121 13.07 50.63 -3.13
CA ARG A 121 11.97 51.47 -3.62
C ARG A 121 12.14 52.93 -3.23
N GLU A 122 12.52 53.22 -1.98
CA GLU A 122 12.83 54.58 -1.51
C GLU A 122 14.02 55.17 -2.28
N ARG A 123 15.05 54.40 -2.54
CA ARG A 123 16.21 54.83 -3.33
C ARG A 123 15.84 55.21 -4.76
N TYR A 124 14.97 54.43 -5.43
CA TYR A 124 14.49 54.74 -6.77
C TYR A 124 13.63 56.01 -6.80
N MET A 125 12.78 56.22 -5.79
CA MET A 125 11.95 57.43 -5.73
C MET A 125 12.78 58.69 -5.51
N GLY A 126 13.79 58.66 -4.65
CA GLY A 126 14.71 59.76 -4.40
C GLY A 126 15.58 60.16 -5.60
N THR A 127 15.84 59.23 -6.56
CA THR A 127 16.55 59.53 -7.81
C THR A 127 15.67 60.16 -8.86
N LEU A 128 14.36 60.09 -8.75
CA LEU A 128 13.41 60.69 -9.68
C LEU A 128 13.04 62.14 -9.34
N GLU A 129 13.33 62.58 -8.07
CA GLU A 129 13.05 63.93 -7.60
C GLU A 129 14.26 64.89 -7.69
N SER A 130 15.41 64.39 -8.06
CA SER A 130 16.64 65.19 -8.26
C SER A 130 16.90 65.45 -9.73
#